data_667d9c4364d53c4e5dfc0dc6f9bcba8c
#
_entry.id   667d9c4364d53c4e5dfc0dc6f9bcba8c
#
_cell.length_a   1.000
_cell.length_b   1.000
_cell.length_c   1.000
_cell.angle_alpha   90.00
_cell.angle_beta   90.00
_cell.angle_gamma   90.00
#
_symmetry.space_group_name_H-M   'P 1'
#
loop_
_entity.id
_entity.type
_entity.pdbx_description
1 polymer ?
#
loop_
_entity_poly.entity_id
_entity_poly.type
_entity_poly.pdbx_seq_one_letter_code
_entity_poly.pdbx_strand_id
1 'polypeptide(L)'
;MRLFSVVLAVFTMLLSLQAGAQRIKDVASIQGVRSNQLVGYGLVVGLPGTGEQSPFTEQSFRTMLRNFGISLDANTKPKIRNVAAVAVHADLPAFAKPGQTIDITVSSVGEAASLQGGTLLQTFLRGVDGKVYAVAQGSLVVSGFGAQGGDGSRIVVNTPTVGRIPNGAMVEQSVPTGFANGDTLTLNLHYPDFSTAKSLADTINERLGAQPENGYVIAKPIDAASVRVSAPRDVGQRVGFLATLENFEFTPADAPARVVINSRTGTIVIGSDVRLLPAAITHGGLTVTISENQQVSQPNAFGEGQTAVTTQSIVDVDLADSRMFKFEPGVTLDQLVRAVNEVGAAPGDLMAILEALRQAGALRGELVI
;
A
#
# COMPACT_ATOMS: atom_id res chain seq x y z
N MET A 1 -52.33 3.35 -5.49
CA MET A 1 -51.33 2.86 -4.50
C MET A 1 -50.48 1.70 -5.03
N ARG A 2 -50.99 0.66 -5.62
CA ARG A 2 -50.20 -0.50 -6.12
C ARG A 2 -49.19 -0.19 -7.22
N LEU A 3 -49.51 0.74 -8.17
CA LEU A 3 -48.60 1.15 -9.23
C LEU A 3 -47.38 1.91 -8.70
N PHE A 4 -47.60 2.78 -7.70
CA PHE A 4 -46.51 3.56 -7.07
C PHE A 4 -45.53 2.68 -6.28
N SER A 5 -46.03 1.62 -5.64
CA SER A 5 -45.20 0.65 -4.92
C SER A 5 -44.33 -0.19 -5.88
N VAL A 6 -44.84 -0.54 -7.07
CA VAL A 6 -44.10 -1.28 -8.07
C VAL A 6 -43.00 -0.41 -8.71
N VAL A 7 -43.30 0.85 -9.00
CA VAL A 7 -42.32 1.80 -9.56
C VAL A 7 -41.21 2.09 -8.53
N LEU A 8 -41.55 2.24 -7.26
CA LEU A 8 -40.58 2.45 -6.19
C LEU A 8 -39.70 1.22 -5.97
N ALA A 9 -40.24 0.00 -6.04
CA ALA A 9 -39.49 -1.24 -5.94
C ALA A 9 -38.55 -1.46 -7.13
N VAL A 10 -38.96 -1.12 -8.35
CA VAL A 10 -38.11 -1.17 -9.55
C VAL A 10 -37.01 -0.12 -9.47
N PHE A 11 -37.31 1.09 -8.95
CA PHE A 11 -36.30 2.14 -8.79
C PHE A 11 -35.27 1.81 -7.69
N THR A 12 -35.67 1.17 -6.60
CA THR A 12 -34.73 0.69 -5.56
C THR A 12 -33.90 -0.49 -6.06
N MET A 13 -34.45 -1.34 -6.92
CA MET A 13 -33.71 -2.48 -7.52
C MET A 13 -32.66 -2.01 -8.56
N LEU A 14 -32.89 -0.88 -9.23
CA LEU A 14 -31.94 -0.27 -10.18
C LEU A 14 -30.78 0.46 -9.48
N LEU A 15 -30.95 0.90 -8.23
CA LEU A 15 -29.90 1.58 -7.43
C LEU A 15 -28.88 0.60 -6.83
N SER A 16 -29.19 -0.67 -6.73
CA SER A 16 -28.30 -1.68 -6.11
C SER A 16 -27.24 -2.29 -7.06
N LEU A 17 -27.22 -1.90 -8.34
CA LEU A 17 -26.33 -2.50 -9.36
C LEU A 17 -25.03 -1.73 -9.61
N GLN A 18 -24.71 -0.67 -8.86
CA GLN A 18 -23.50 0.14 -9.13
C GLN A 18 -22.34 -0.07 -8.16
N ALA A 19 -22.36 -1.07 -7.30
CA ALA A 19 -21.39 -1.21 -6.20
C ALA A 19 -20.05 -1.86 -6.57
N GLY A 20 -19.72 -2.11 -7.83
CA GLY A 20 -18.51 -2.87 -8.20
C GLY A 20 -17.61 -2.26 -9.27
N ALA A 21 -18.08 -1.24 -10.00
CA ALA A 21 -17.29 -0.67 -11.09
C ALA A 21 -16.17 0.24 -10.56
N GLN A 22 -14.93 -0.01 -10.98
CA GLN A 22 -13.74 0.77 -10.65
C GLN A 22 -13.13 1.35 -11.92
N ARG A 23 -12.53 2.54 -11.80
CA ARG A 23 -11.83 3.14 -12.96
C ARG A 23 -10.47 2.50 -13.13
N ILE A 24 -10.01 2.41 -14.38
CA ILE A 24 -8.68 1.83 -14.68
C ILE A 24 -7.57 2.48 -13.88
N LYS A 25 -7.58 3.81 -13.71
CA LYS A 25 -6.55 4.54 -12.94
C LYS A 25 -6.52 4.21 -11.44
N ASP A 26 -7.60 3.64 -10.89
CA ASP A 26 -7.68 3.28 -9.47
C ASP A 26 -7.13 1.86 -9.22
N VAL A 27 -7.00 1.05 -10.30
CA VAL A 27 -6.62 -0.37 -10.23
C VAL A 27 -5.29 -0.66 -10.92
N ALA A 28 -4.88 0.18 -11.87
CA ALA A 28 -3.67 -0.05 -12.66
C ALA A 28 -2.82 1.21 -12.77
N SER A 29 -1.52 1.00 -12.94
CA SER A 29 -0.52 2.02 -13.23
C SER A 29 0.12 1.78 -14.60
N ILE A 30 0.75 2.81 -15.16
CA ILE A 30 1.42 2.70 -16.46
C ILE A 30 2.86 2.25 -16.22
N GLN A 31 3.29 1.24 -16.95
CA GLN A 31 4.67 0.74 -16.89
C GLN A 31 5.67 1.86 -17.23
N GLY A 32 6.70 2.00 -16.40
CA GLY A 32 7.75 3.02 -16.58
C GLY A 32 7.38 4.40 -16.04
N VAL A 33 6.14 4.63 -15.58
CA VAL A 33 5.71 5.85 -14.91
C VAL A 33 5.76 5.60 -13.40
N ARG A 34 6.85 6.05 -12.76
CA ARG A 34 7.06 5.89 -11.33
C ARG A 34 7.84 7.05 -10.75
N SER A 35 7.71 7.30 -9.47
CA SER A 35 8.66 8.15 -8.73
C SER A 35 10.01 7.44 -8.62
N ASN A 36 11.09 8.23 -8.65
CA ASN A 36 12.46 7.73 -8.50
C ASN A 36 13.06 8.29 -7.23
N GLN A 37 13.62 7.42 -6.41
CA GLN A 37 14.26 7.84 -5.18
C GLN A 37 15.61 8.44 -5.47
N LEU A 38 15.87 9.61 -4.89
CA LEU A 38 17.15 10.31 -4.95
C LEU A 38 17.78 10.33 -3.58
N VAL A 39 19.09 10.19 -3.56
CA VAL A 39 19.90 10.27 -2.33
C VAL A 39 21.09 11.20 -2.53
N GLY A 40 21.43 11.93 -1.48
CA GLY A 40 22.60 12.79 -1.45
C GLY A 40 23.26 12.77 -0.07
N TYR A 41 24.52 13.16 -0.06
CA TYR A 41 25.28 13.41 1.15
C TYR A 41 25.65 14.89 1.18
N GLY A 42 25.37 15.55 2.31
CA GLY A 42 25.60 16.99 2.46
C GLY A 42 26.00 17.40 3.86
N LEU A 43 26.14 18.68 4.05
CA LEU A 43 26.43 19.30 5.33
C LEU A 43 25.31 20.31 5.68
N VAL A 44 24.86 20.23 6.93
CA VAL A 44 24.02 21.24 7.54
C VAL A 44 24.90 22.12 8.42
N VAL A 45 24.75 23.43 8.27
CA VAL A 45 25.53 24.44 9.01
C VAL A 45 24.61 25.36 9.80
N GLY A 46 25.19 26.15 10.72
CA GLY A 46 24.41 27.10 11.52
C GLY A 46 23.73 26.50 12.75
N LEU A 47 24.09 25.28 13.14
CA LEU A 47 23.53 24.64 14.31
C LEU A 47 23.99 25.33 15.61
N PRO A 48 23.11 25.55 16.60
CA PRO A 48 23.45 26.24 17.86
C PRO A 48 24.21 25.33 18.84
N GLY A 49 25.35 24.77 18.43
CA GLY A 49 26.17 23.87 19.23
C GLY A 49 25.68 22.43 19.28
N THR A 50 24.64 22.08 18.51
CA THR A 50 24.02 20.74 18.44
C THR A 50 24.57 19.85 17.33
N GLY A 51 25.57 20.36 16.59
CA GLY A 51 26.28 19.61 15.56
C GLY A 51 27.20 18.55 16.13
N GLU A 52 28.04 18.00 15.29
CA GLU A 52 28.90 16.86 15.64
C GLU A 52 30.40 17.14 15.37
N GLN A 53 31.24 16.36 16.04
CA GLN A 53 32.70 16.37 15.83
C GLN A 53 33.19 14.97 15.43
N SER A 54 32.66 14.43 14.34
CA SER A 54 33.13 13.15 13.81
C SER A 54 34.26 13.38 12.77
N PRO A 55 35.19 12.43 12.61
CA PRO A 55 36.29 12.55 11.63
C PRO A 55 35.80 12.72 10.20
N PHE A 56 34.72 12.07 9.83
CA PHE A 56 34.15 12.16 8.47
C PHE A 56 33.47 13.53 8.22
N THR A 57 32.83 14.10 9.21
CA THR A 57 32.24 15.46 9.12
C THR A 57 33.33 16.51 9.00
N GLU A 58 34.42 16.38 9.79
CA GLU A 58 35.59 17.23 9.69
C GLU A 58 36.23 17.15 8.28
N GLN A 59 36.40 15.93 7.75
CA GLN A 59 36.93 15.74 6.41
C GLN A 59 36.03 16.35 5.33
N SER A 60 34.72 16.17 5.43
CA SER A 60 33.74 16.73 4.50
C SER A 60 33.76 18.25 4.55
N PHE A 61 33.81 18.83 5.75
CA PHE A 61 33.93 20.27 5.95
C PHE A 61 35.21 20.83 5.34
N ARG A 62 36.36 20.19 5.55
CA ARG A 62 37.64 20.55 4.92
C ARG A 62 37.56 20.49 3.39
N THR A 63 36.92 19.48 2.85
CA THR A 63 36.76 19.34 1.39
C THR A 63 35.88 20.47 0.83
N MET A 64 34.78 20.79 1.54
CA MET A 64 33.94 21.92 1.20
C MET A 64 34.72 23.27 1.16
N LEU A 65 35.48 23.54 2.23
CA LEU A 65 36.31 24.76 2.30
C LEU A 65 37.31 24.86 1.14
N ARG A 66 37.95 23.75 0.78
CA ARG A 66 38.84 23.68 -0.39
C ARG A 66 38.10 24.01 -1.69
N ASN A 67 36.85 23.56 -1.86
CA ASN A 67 36.07 23.92 -3.02
C ASN A 67 35.73 25.41 -3.11
N PHE A 68 35.73 26.11 -1.96
CA PHE A 68 35.63 27.58 -1.87
C PHE A 68 36.99 28.31 -1.90
N GLY A 69 38.07 27.58 -2.18
CA GLY A 69 39.42 28.17 -2.26
C GLY A 69 40.10 28.40 -0.89
N ILE A 70 39.49 27.91 0.21
CA ILE A 70 40.04 28.01 1.56
C ILE A 70 40.80 26.73 1.91
N SER A 71 42.10 26.83 2.14
CA SER A 71 42.95 25.72 2.55
C SER A 71 43.30 25.84 4.02
N LEU A 72 42.94 24.80 4.81
CA LEU A 72 43.35 24.67 6.21
C LEU A 72 44.59 23.80 6.29
N ASP A 73 45.54 24.18 7.18
CA ASP A 73 46.69 23.34 7.47
C ASP A 73 46.28 21.94 7.94
N ALA A 74 47.06 20.93 7.56
CA ALA A 74 46.78 19.52 7.91
C ALA A 74 46.63 19.28 9.41
N ASN A 75 47.36 20.02 10.24
CA ASN A 75 47.34 19.90 11.69
C ASN A 75 46.23 20.71 12.39
N THR A 76 45.52 21.58 11.68
CA THR A 76 44.44 22.38 12.25
C THR A 76 43.18 21.53 12.39
N LYS A 77 42.72 21.21 13.60
CA LYS A 77 41.46 20.56 13.86
C LYS A 77 40.38 21.62 14.11
N PRO A 78 39.48 21.87 13.14
CA PRO A 78 38.39 22.83 13.34
C PRO A 78 37.41 22.31 14.38
N LYS A 79 37.04 23.15 15.33
CA LYS A 79 35.99 22.82 16.31
C LYS A 79 34.64 23.14 15.69
N ILE A 80 34.01 22.14 15.04
CA ILE A 80 32.81 22.30 14.26
C ILE A 80 31.56 21.80 14.97
N ARG A 81 31.20 22.41 16.12
CA ARG A 81 29.94 22.08 16.82
C ARG A 81 28.68 22.64 16.14
N ASN A 82 28.83 23.45 15.13
CA ASN A 82 27.76 24.09 14.37
C ASN A 82 27.51 23.43 13.00
N VAL A 83 28.12 22.26 12.76
CA VAL A 83 28.01 21.51 11.50
C VAL A 83 27.59 20.08 11.79
N ALA A 84 26.79 19.50 10.92
CA ALA A 84 26.43 18.09 10.93
C ALA A 84 26.48 17.51 9.51
N ALA A 85 26.98 16.28 9.40
CA ALA A 85 26.88 15.51 8.17
C ALA A 85 25.49 14.88 8.07
N VAL A 86 24.89 14.96 6.88
CA VAL A 86 23.53 14.54 6.67
C VAL A 86 23.38 13.72 5.38
N ALA A 87 22.45 12.76 5.46
CA ALA A 87 21.87 12.12 4.29
C ALA A 87 20.63 12.93 3.87
N VAL A 88 20.49 13.14 2.59
CA VAL A 88 19.36 13.86 1.99
C VAL A 88 18.60 12.89 1.10
N HIS A 89 17.31 12.81 1.28
CA HIS A 89 16.41 11.95 0.53
C HIS A 89 15.34 12.79 -0.16
N ALA A 90 15.01 12.42 -1.40
CA ALA A 90 13.92 13.02 -2.15
C ALA A 90 13.26 11.98 -3.05
N ASP A 91 11.96 12.15 -3.30
CA ASP A 91 11.23 11.40 -4.31
C ASP A 91 11.04 12.30 -5.53
N LEU A 92 11.67 11.93 -6.64
CA LEU A 92 11.52 12.62 -7.92
C LEU A 92 10.26 12.08 -8.62
N PRO A 93 9.17 12.86 -8.74
CA PRO A 93 7.96 12.43 -9.40
C PRO A 93 8.21 12.05 -10.86
N ALA A 94 7.37 11.16 -11.39
CA ALA A 94 7.35 10.93 -12.83
C ALA A 94 7.06 12.23 -13.59
N PHE A 95 7.66 12.37 -14.75
CA PHE A 95 7.54 13.56 -15.62
C PHE A 95 8.01 14.89 -15.03
N ALA A 96 8.71 14.88 -13.91
CA ALA A 96 9.31 16.10 -13.37
C ALA A 96 10.20 16.76 -14.42
N LYS A 97 10.09 18.10 -14.55
CA LYS A 97 10.86 18.91 -15.50
C LYS A 97 11.96 19.68 -14.81
N PRO A 98 13.08 19.94 -15.51
CA PRO A 98 14.10 20.86 -15.02
C PRO A 98 13.50 22.20 -14.58
N GLY A 99 13.95 22.70 -13.43
CA GLY A 99 13.45 23.93 -12.81
C GLY A 99 12.27 23.73 -11.86
N GLN A 100 11.65 22.56 -11.81
CA GLN A 100 10.63 22.24 -10.77
C GLN A 100 11.31 21.98 -9.44
N THR A 101 10.61 22.30 -8.35
CA THR A 101 11.08 22.05 -7.00
C THR A 101 10.39 20.85 -6.39
N ILE A 102 11.11 20.11 -5.55
CA ILE A 102 10.63 18.95 -4.81
C ILE A 102 10.99 19.06 -3.33
N ASP A 103 10.20 18.45 -2.49
CA ASP A 103 10.45 18.35 -1.06
C ASP A 103 11.61 17.40 -0.77
N ILE A 104 12.39 17.73 0.25
CA ILE A 104 13.47 16.87 0.70
C ILE A 104 13.37 16.57 2.20
N THR A 105 13.85 15.39 2.57
CA THR A 105 14.07 14.99 3.94
C THR A 105 15.56 14.91 4.21
N VAL A 106 15.99 15.51 5.31
CA VAL A 106 17.39 15.60 5.72
C VAL A 106 17.54 14.90 7.06
N SER A 107 18.42 13.90 7.14
CA SER A 107 18.65 13.09 8.34
C SER A 107 20.12 13.12 8.73
N SER A 108 20.43 13.32 10.00
CA SER A 108 21.81 13.25 10.50
C SER A 108 22.38 11.84 10.29
N VAL A 109 23.60 11.75 9.79
CA VAL A 109 24.34 10.49 9.64
C VAL A 109 25.21 10.21 10.87
N GLY A 110 25.60 11.25 11.58
CA GLY A 110 26.47 11.13 12.74
C GLY A 110 25.76 11.39 14.07
N GLU A 111 26.50 11.93 15.03
CA GLU A 111 26.09 12.11 16.43
C GLU A 111 25.47 13.49 16.71
N ALA A 112 24.98 14.20 15.70
CA ALA A 112 24.35 15.51 15.91
C ALA A 112 23.12 15.35 16.84
N ALA A 113 23.07 16.19 17.88
CA ALA A 113 21.97 16.15 18.85
C ALA A 113 20.67 16.72 18.29
N SER A 114 20.74 17.70 17.38
CA SER A 114 19.59 18.32 16.70
C SER A 114 20.04 19.04 15.44
N LEU A 115 19.19 19.02 14.41
CA LEU A 115 19.35 19.81 13.18
C LEU A 115 18.54 21.11 13.19
N GLN A 116 17.91 21.45 14.31
CA GLN A 116 17.05 22.62 14.42
C GLN A 116 17.85 23.93 14.20
N GLY A 117 17.28 24.82 13.36
CA GLY A 117 17.90 26.10 13.00
C GLY A 117 19.01 25.98 11.96
N GLY A 118 19.35 24.77 11.52
CA GLY A 118 20.39 24.55 10.52
C GLY A 118 19.94 24.82 9.11
N THR A 119 20.93 25.07 8.24
CA THR A 119 20.74 25.25 6.80
C THR A 119 21.55 24.21 6.04
N LEU A 120 20.91 23.47 5.13
CA LEU A 120 21.57 22.54 4.22
C LEU A 120 22.35 23.32 3.16
N LEU A 121 23.62 23.01 3.05
CA LEU A 121 24.45 23.51 1.96
C LEU A 121 24.13 22.77 0.66
N GLN A 122 24.51 23.36 -0.46
CA GLN A 122 24.28 22.79 -1.78
C GLN A 122 24.74 21.33 -1.85
N THR A 123 23.78 20.45 -2.15
CA THR A 123 23.94 19.01 -2.13
C THR A 123 23.38 18.40 -3.40
N PHE A 124 24.18 17.59 -4.08
CA PHE A 124 23.75 16.89 -5.27
C PHE A 124 22.97 15.63 -4.92
N LEU A 125 21.75 15.51 -5.45
CA LEU A 125 20.91 14.34 -5.30
C LEU A 125 21.04 13.41 -6.51
N ARG A 126 21.41 12.16 -6.24
CA ARG A 126 21.71 11.15 -7.26
C ARG A 126 20.66 10.05 -7.28
N GLY A 127 20.37 9.58 -8.47
CA GLY A 127 19.59 8.35 -8.66
C GLY A 127 20.43 7.09 -8.49
N VAL A 128 19.80 5.94 -8.62
CA VAL A 128 20.44 4.61 -8.53
C VAL A 128 21.55 4.42 -9.60
N ASP A 129 21.42 5.11 -10.72
CA ASP A 129 22.41 5.12 -11.81
C ASP A 129 23.63 6.02 -11.53
N GLY A 130 23.67 6.67 -10.37
CA GLY A 130 24.75 7.58 -9.97
C GLY A 130 24.70 8.99 -10.58
N LYS A 131 23.77 9.25 -11.49
CA LYS A 131 23.64 10.58 -12.11
C LYS A 131 22.95 11.57 -11.17
N VAL A 132 23.28 12.85 -11.31
CA VAL A 132 22.65 13.94 -10.57
C VAL A 132 21.36 14.32 -11.25
N TYR A 133 20.26 14.28 -10.53
CA TYR A 133 18.92 14.63 -11.01
C TYR A 133 18.36 15.90 -10.37
N ALA A 134 18.83 16.24 -9.16
CA ALA A 134 18.39 17.44 -8.47
C ALA A 134 19.53 18.02 -7.61
N VAL A 135 19.39 19.28 -7.27
CA VAL A 135 20.31 20.00 -6.36
C VAL A 135 19.49 20.54 -5.19
N ALA A 136 19.90 20.16 -4.00
CA ALA A 136 19.21 20.48 -2.75
C ALA A 136 19.95 21.59 -1.96
N GLN A 137 19.18 22.53 -1.40
CA GLN A 137 19.68 23.57 -0.50
C GLN A 137 18.51 24.20 0.27
N GLY A 138 18.77 24.71 1.47
CA GLY A 138 17.77 25.50 2.20
C GLY A 138 17.77 25.29 3.70
N SER A 139 16.91 26.04 4.38
CA SER A 139 16.76 26.00 5.84
C SER A 139 15.86 24.84 6.27
N LEU A 140 16.26 24.10 7.30
CA LEU A 140 15.54 22.96 7.79
C LEU A 140 14.36 23.36 8.68
N VAL A 141 13.23 22.69 8.44
CA VAL A 141 12.10 22.66 9.36
C VAL A 141 12.16 21.35 10.13
N VAL A 142 12.43 21.43 11.42
CA VAL A 142 12.55 20.29 12.34
C VAL A 142 11.37 20.29 13.30
N SER A 143 10.62 19.21 13.35
CA SER A 143 9.41 19.08 14.18
C SER A 143 9.69 18.60 15.62
N GLY A 144 10.92 18.19 15.92
CA GLY A 144 11.34 17.74 17.24
C GLY A 144 12.17 18.77 17.97
N PHE A 145 12.14 18.73 19.31
CA PHE A 145 13.12 19.41 20.14
C PHE A 145 13.73 18.46 21.17
N GLY A 146 14.98 18.69 21.51
CA GLY A 146 15.66 17.99 22.58
C GLY A 146 16.32 18.98 23.50
N ALA A 147 16.18 18.80 24.81
CA ALA A 147 16.91 19.53 25.82
C ALA A 147 17.71 18.56 26.67
N GLN A 148 18.98 18.92 26.96
CA GLN A 148 19.87 18.15 27.82
C GLN A 148 20.21 19.00 29.04
N GLY A 149 19.90 18.48 30.21
CA GLY A 149 20.31 19.10 31.48
C GLY A 149 21.80 18.92 31.74
N GLY A 150 22.39 19.82 32.52
CA GLY A 150 23.78 19.72 32.96
C GLY A 150 24.08 18.52 33.86
N ASP A 151 23.06 17.85 34.34
CA ASP A 151 23.07 16.64 35.17
C ASP A 151 23.02 15.33 34.34
N GLY A 152 23.00 15.44 32.98
CA GLY A 152 22.90 14.31 32.07
C GLY A 152 21.46 13.89 31.76
N SER A 153 20.44 14.55 32.31
CA SER A 153 19.05 14.30 31.96
C SER A 153 18.80 14.78 30.54
N ARG A 154 18.06 13.98 29.75
CA ARG A 154 17.69 14.31 28.34
C ARG A 154 16.20 14.14 28.14
N ILE A 155 15.56 15.20 27.70
CA ILE A 155 14.19 15.17 27.20
C ILE A 155 14.22 15.31 25.68
N VAL A 156 13.66 14.35 24.97
CA VAL A 156 13.54 14.38 23.51
C VAL A 156 12.06 14.22 23.16
N VAL A 157 11.53 15.19 22.44
CA VAL A 157 10.17 15.15 21.90
C VAL A 157 10.27 15.08 20.37
N ASN A 158 9.70 14.04 19.78
CA ASN A 158 9.84 13.70 18.37
C ASN A 158 11.32 13.43 17.98
N THR A 159 11.65 13.57 16.68
CA THR A 159 12.99 13.25 16.16
C THR A 159 13.73 14.55 15.77
N PRO A 160 14.57 15.14 16.67
CA PRO A 160 15.25 16.39 16.37
C PRO A 160 16.39 16.26 15.34
N THR A 161 16.80 15.03 15.02
CA THR A 161 17.87 14.72 14.06
C THR A 161 17.39 14.54 12.63
N VAL A 162 16.08 14.74 12.39
CA VAL A 162 15.47 14.70 11.06
C VAL A 162 14.70 15.99 10.81
N GLY A 163 14.90 16.58 9.64
CA GLY A 163 14.18 17.77 9.21
C GLY A 163 13.69 17.64 7.77
N ARG A 164 12.76 18.50 7.39
CA ARG A 164 12.28 18.64 6.00
C ARG A 164 12.62 20.05 5.50
N ILE A 165 12.84 20.13 4.21
CA ILE A 165 12.91 21.41 3.50
C ILE A 165 11.86 21.35 2.38
N PRO A 166 10.72 22.02 2.57
CA PRO A 166 9.70 22.11 1.53
C PRO A 166 10.29 22.83 0.30
N ASN A 167 10.06 22.26 -0.88
CA ASN A 167 10.64 22.76 -2.13
C ASN A 167 12.19 22.93 -2.08
N GLY A 168 12.86 22.11 -1.27
CA GLY A 168 14.27 22.24 -0.94
C GLY A 168 15.24 21.73 -2.00
N ALA A 169 14.77 21.05 -3.03
CA ALA A 169 15.62 20.66 -4.16
C ALA A 169 15.00 21.09 -5.48
N MET A 170 15.87 21.55 -6.38
CA MET A 170 15.54 21.90 -7.76
C MET A 170 15.91 20.74 -8.67
N VAL A 171 15.00 20.32 -9.52
CA VAL A 171 15.23 19.30 -10.54
C VAL A 171 16.11 19.86 -11.64
N GLU A 172 17.22 19.21 -11.93
CA GLU A 172 18.16 19.59 -12.99
C GLU A 172 17.98 18.71 -14.24
N GLN A 173 17.62 17.44 -14.06
CA GLN A 173 17.42 16.50 -15.16
C GLN A 173 16.14 15.71 -14.95
N SER A 174 15.39 15.51 -16.05
CA SER A 174 14.23 14.60 -16.06
C SER A 174 14.70 13.15 -16.23
N VAL A 175 13.98 12.21 -15.59
CA VAL A 175 14.19 10.78 -15.83
C VAL A 175 13.46 10.40 -17.11
N PRO A 176 14.15 9.77 -18.08
CA PRO A 176 13.48 9.25 -19.26
C PRO A 176 12.46 8.18 -18.87
N THR A 177 11.22 8.37 -19.26
CA THR A 177 10.16 7.36 -19.10
C THR A 177 9.95 6.64 -20.43
N GLY A 178 9.57 5.36 -20.39
CA GLY A 178 9.19 4.62 -21.59
C GLY A 178 7.86 5.10 -22.22
N PHE A 179 7.21 6.09 -21.61
CA PHE A 179 5.90 6.58 -22.03
C PHE A 179 5.87 7.10 -23.47
N ALA A 180 6.92 7.78 -23.93
CA ALA A 180 6.98 8.35 -25.28
C ALA A 180 7.39 7.34 -26.37
N ASN A 181 7.80 6.14 -25.99
CA ASN A 181 8.43 5.19 -26.91
C ASN A 181 7.44 4.11 -27.41
N GLY A 182 7.59 3.73 -28.67
CA GLY A 182 6.84 2.63 -29.26
C GLY A 182 5.39 2.96 -29.63
N ASP A 183 4.62 1.93 -29.94
CA ASP A 183 3.22 1.96 -30.36
C ASP A 183 2.29 1.21 -29.39
N THR A 184 2.81 0.90 -28.21
CA THR A 184 2.06 0.24 -27.15
C THR A 184 2.31 0.91 -25.80
N LEU A 185 1.37 0.75 -24.89
CA LEU A 185 1.47 1.03 -23.46
C LEU A 185 1.20 -0.25 -22.70
N THR A 186 1.85 -0.44 -21.57
CA THR A 186 1.55 -1.55 -20.68
C THR A 186 0.94 -0.98 -19.40
N LEU A 187 -0.24 -1.48 -19.05
CA LEU A 187 -0.92 -1.21 -17.79
C LEU A 187 -0.55 -2.32 -16.82
N ASN A 188 -0.05 -1.96 -15.65
CA ASN A 188 0.27 -2.90 -14.57
C ASN A 188 -0.79 -2.79 -13.49
N LEU A 189 -1.49 -3.90 -13.21
CA LEU A 189 -2.44 -4.00 -12.12
C LEU A 189 -1.73 -3.86 -10.78
N HIS A 190 -2.35 -3.19 -9.82
CA HIS A 190 -1.82 -3.06 -8.46
C HIS A 190 -1.81 -4.41 -7.74
N TYR A 191 -2.80 -5.27 -8.03
CA TYR A 191 -2.89 -6.64 -7.52
C TYR A 191 -2.95 -7.61 -8.69
N PRO A 192 -1.98 -8.54 -8.80
CA PRO A 192 -1.96 -9.53 -9.88
C PRO A 192 -3.15 -10.48 -9.79
N ASP A 193 -3.97 -10.54 -10.83
CA ASP A 193 -5.08 -11.48 -10.98
C ASP A 193 -5.42 -11.69 -12.45
N PHE A 194 -5.43 -12.95 -12.91
CA PHE A 194 -5.68 -13.30 -14.30
C PHE A 194 -7.08 -12.91 -14.77
N SER A 195 -8.08 -13.07 -13.92
CA SER A 195 -9.48 -12.75 -14.23
C SER A 195 -9.66 -11.24 -14.38
N THR A 196 -9.08 -10.46 -13.47
CA THR A 196 -9.07 -8.99 -13.53
C THR A 196 -8.31 -8.48 -14.75
N ALA A 197 -7.13 -9.05 -15.07
CA ALA A 197 -6.36 -8.69 -16.25
C ALA A 197 -7.14 -8.94 -17.54
N LYS A 198 -7.86 -10.08 -17.60
CA LYS A 198 -8.74 -10.39 -18.73
C LYS A 198 -9.92 -9.44 -18.82
N SER A 199 -10.65 -9.21 -17.73
CA SER A 199 -11.80 -8.27 -17.68
C SER A 199 -11.40 -6.86 -18.09
N LEU A 200 -10.23 -6.38 -17.63
CA LEU A 200 -9.66 -5.10 -18.04
C LEU A 200 -9.42 -5.03 -19.56
N ALA A 201 -8.77 -6.06 -20.12
CA ALA A 201 -8.49 -6.10 -21.54
C ALA A 201 -9.78 -6.17 -22.39
N ASP A 202 -10.74 -6.97 -21.97
CA ASP A 202 -12.03 -7.12 -22.65
C ASP A 202 -12.80 -5.78 -22.62
N THR A 203 -12.84 -5.08 -21.50
CA THR A 203 -13.48 -3.75 -21.39
C THR A 203 -12.81 -2.71 -22.27
N ILE A 204 -11.47 -2.68 -22.34
CA ILE A 204 -10.75 -1.75 -23.22
C ILE A 204 -11.08 -2.05 -24.68
N ASN A 205 -11.09 -3.32 -25.08
CA ASN A 205 -11.42 -3.75 -26.43
C ASN A 205 -12.86 -3.36 -26.80
N GLU A 206 -13.81 -3.60 -25.92
CA GLU A 206 -15.23 -3.25 -26.14
C GLU A 206 -15.41 -1.73 -26.29
N ARG A 207 -14.86 -0.94 -25.37
CA ARG A 207 -15.01 0.53 -25.35
C ARG A 207 -14.32 1.23 -26.51
N LEU A 208 -13.24 0.67 -27.03
CA LEU A 208 -12.49 1.20 -28.17
C LEU A 208 -12.90 0.60 -29.51
N GLY A 209 -13.93 -0.27 -29.54
CA GLY A 209 -14.46 -0.84 -30.76
C GLY A 209 -13.52 -1.85 -31.43
N ALA A 210 -12.69 -2.53 -30.66
CA ALA A 210 -11.90 -3.65 -31.16
C ALA A 210 -12.83 -4.79 -31.63
N GLN A 211 -12.38 -5.54 -32.63
CA GLN A 211 -13.09 -6.69 -33.16
C GLN A 211 -12.24 -7.96 -32.98
N PRO A 212 -12.24 -8.56 -31.79
CA PRO A 212 -11.42 -9.75 -31.51
C PRO A 212 -11.74 -10.93 -32.44
N GLU A 213 -12.97 -11.05 -32.88
CA GLU A 213 -13.42 -12.08 -33.82
C GLU A 213 -12.70 -11.99 -35.18
N ASN A 214 -12.32 -10.79 -35.60
CA ASN A 214 -11.58 -10.51 -36.83
C ASN A 214 -10.04 -10.43 -36.58
N GLY A 215 -9.55 -10.78 -35.38
CA GLY A 215 -8.15 -10.72 -35.02
C GLY A 215 -7.66 -9.30 -34.70
N TYR A 216 -8.50 -8.27 -34.71
CA TYR A 216 -8.15 -6.90 -34.35
C TYR A 216 -8.36 -6.67 -32.85
N VAL A 217 -7.28 -6.70 -32.08
CA VAL A 217 -7.27 -6.56 -30.63
C VAL A 217 -6.43 -5.35 -30.25
N ILE A 218 -7.00 -4.42 -29.50
CA ILE A 218 -6.33 -3.20 -28.99
C ILE A 218 -5.62 -3.49 -27.67
N ALA A 219 -6.29 -4.20 -26.76
CA ALA A 219 -5.74 -4.58 -25.45
C ALA A 219 -5.61 -6.09 -25.35
N LYS A 220 -4.45 -6.56 -24.84
CA LYS A 220 -4.15 -7.98 -24.65
C LYS A 220 -3.51 -8.20 -23.28
N PRO A 221 -4.03 -9.10 -22.42
CA PRO A 221 -3.34 -9.48 -21.21
C PRO A 221 -2.05 -10.24 -21.56
N ILE A 222 -0.95 -9.92 -20.88
CA ILE A 222 0.34 -10.57 -21.03
C ILE A 222 0.52 -11.62 -19.94
N ASP A 223 0.18 -11.21 -18.71
CA ASP A 223 0.23 -12.03 -17.50
C ASP A 223 -0.84 -11.56 -16.50
N ALA A 224 -0.80 -12.09 -15.27
CA ALA A 224 -1.76 -11.73 -14.21
C ALA A 224 -1.69 -10.26 -13.78
N ALA A 225 -0.60 -9.56 -14.06
CA ALA A 225 -0.37 -8.19 -13.61
C ALA A 225 -0.37 -7.18 -14.75
N SER A 226 -0.17 -7.62 -16.01
CA SER A 226 0.18 -6.71 -17.11
C SER A 226 -0.78 -6.87 -18.30
N VAL A 227 -1.32 -5.76 -18.75
CA VAL A 227 -2.15 -5.66 -19.94
C VAL A 227 -1.48 -4.70 -20.93
N ARG A 228 -1.15 -5.20 -22.14
CA ARG A 228 -0.60 -4.38 -23.21
C ARG A 228 -1.72 -3.79 -24.05
N VAL A 229 -1.61 -2.49 -24.29
CA VAL A 229 -2.60 -1.72 -25.06
C VAL A 229 -1.90 -1.04 -26.24
N SER A 230 -2.44 -1.15 -27.43
CA SER A 230 -1.98 -0.41 -28.61
C SER A 230 -2.28 1.08 -28.42
N ALA A 231 -1.28 1.94 -28.62
CA ALA A 231 -1.39 3.36 -28.37
C ALA A 231 -0.83 4.20 -29.51
N PRO A 232 -1.31 5.44 -29.71
CA PRO A 232 -0.76 6.34 -30.70
C PRO A 232 0.73 6.60 -30.49
N ARG A 233 1.49 6.76 -31.58
CA ARG A 233 2.92 7.11 -31.52
C ARG A 233 3.16 8.56 -31.19
N ASP A 234 2.26 9.45 -31.61
CA ASP A 234 2.32 10.86 -31.26
C ASP A 234 2.05 11.06 -29.77
N VAL A 235 2.95 11.78 -29.10
CA VAL A 235 2.89 11.96 -27.64
C VAL A 235 1.64 12.72 -27.21
N GLY A 236 1.21 13.73 -27.97
CA GLY A 236 0.01 14.51 -27.67
C GLY A 236 -1.26 13.66 -27.76
N GLN A 237 -1.39 12.89 -28.84
CA GLN A 237 -2.50 11.95 -29.00
C GLN A 237 -2.47 10.84 -27.94
N ARG A 238 -1.28 10.38 -27.54
CA ARG A 238 -1.10 9.37 -26.50
C ARG A 238 -1.60 9.86 -25.14
N VAL A 239 -1.35 11.12 -24.79
CA VAL A 239 -1.87 11.72 -23.53
C VAL A 239 -3.39 11.76 -23.58
N GLY A 240 -3.99 12.20 -24.68
CA GLY A 240 -5.45 12.22 -24.85
C GLY A 240 -6.07 10.82 -24.80
N PHE A 241 -5.43 9.86 -25.47
CA PHE A 241 -5.83 8.45 -25.45
C PHE A 241 -5.81 7.90 -24.02
N LEU A 242 -4.72 8.13 -23.29
CA LEU A 242 -4.60 7.66 -21.91
C LEU A 242 -5.62 8.31 -20.99
N ALA A 243 -5.84 9.62 -21.10
CA ALA A 243 -6.84 10.33 -20.30
C ALA A 243 -8.27 9.77 -20.52
N THR A 244 -8.56 9.28 -21.73
CA THR A 244 -9.82 8.57 -21.99
C THR A 244 -9.83 7.18 -21.35
N LEU A 245 -8.75 6.43 -21.53
CA LEU A 245 -8.61 5.06 -21.04
C LEU A 245 -8.66 4.98 -19.51
N GLU A 246 -7.97 5.90 -18.80
CA GLU A 246 -7.94 5.95 -17.34
C GLU A 246 -9.32 6.11 -16.69
N ASN A 247 -10.28 6.69 -17.41
CA ASN A 247 -11.64 6.93 -16.93
C ASN A 247 -12.63 5.81 -17.32
N PHE A 248 -12.19 4.78 -18.02
CA PHE A 248 -13.06 3.63 -18.27
C PHE A 248 -13.32 2.90 -16.97
N GLU A 249 -14.58 2.57 -16.76
CA GLU A 249 -15.06 1.79 -15.64
C GLU A 249 -15.17 0.32 -16.06
N PHE A 250 -14.67 -0.57 -15.23
CA PHE A 250 -14.78 -2.01 -15.36
C PHE A 250 -15.00 -2.65 -14.00
N THR A 251 -15.46 -3.89 -13.97
CA THR A 251 -15.64 -4.67 -12.76
C THR A 251 -14.44 -5.62 -12.61
N PRO A 252 -13.55 -5.38 -11.64
CA PRO A 252 -12.50 -6.35 -11.29
C PRO A 252 -13.12 -7.67 -10.86
N ALA A 253 -12.39 -8.76 -10.99
CA ALA A 253 -12.80 -10.02 -10.38
C ALA A 253 -12.79 -9.91 -8.86
N ASP A 254 -13.61 -10.74 -8.21
CA ASP A 254 -13.66 -10.80 -6.76
C ASP A 254 -12.27 -11.13 -6.20
N ALA A 255 -11.89 -10.40 -5.16
CA ALA A 255 -10.62 -10.66 -4.49
C ALA A 255 -10.61 -12.08 -3.88
N PRO A 256 -9.47 -12.78 -3.86
CA PRO A 256 -9.40 -14.09 -3.22
C PRO A 256 -9.79 -13.98 -1.75
N ALA A 257 -10.53 -14.98 -1.27
CA ALA A 257 -10.91 -15.08 0.13
C ALA A 257 -9.66 -15.04 1.01
N ARG A 258 -9.54 -14.02 1.88
CA ARG A 258 -8.32 -13.77 2.65
C ARG A 258 -8.64 -13.37 4.08
N VAL A 259 -7.84 -13.87 5.01
CA VAL A 259 -7.81 -13.45 6.42
C VAL A 259 -6.44 -12.84 6.69
N VAL A 260 -6.41 -11.59 7.14
CA VAL A 260 -5.16 -10.90 7.51
C VAL A 260 -5.15 -10.70 9.03
N ILE A 261 -4.10 -11.16 9.67
CA ILE A 261 -3.92 -11.06 11.11
C ILE A 261 -2.64 -10.27 11.41
N ASN A 262 -2.79 -9.19 12.18
CA ASN A 262 -1.63 -8.49 12.72
C ASN A 262 -1.39 -8.96 14.16
N SER A 263 -0.40 -9.83 14.35
CA SER A 263 -0.06 -10.41 15.65
C SER A 263 0.38 -9.38 16.68
N ARG A 264 0.98 -8.27 16.25
CA ARG A 264 1.45 -7.20 17.15
C ARG A 264 0.31 -6.35 17.71
N THR A 265 -0.73 -6.09 16.92
CA THR A 265 -1.86 -5.24 17.33
C THR A 265 -3.10 -6.04 17.72
N GLY A 266 -3.13 -7.35 17.45
CA GLY A 266 -4.30 -8.20 17.63
C GLY A 266 -5.43 -7.91 16.63
N THR A 267 -5.16 -7.17 15.55
CA THR A 267 -6.16 -6.82 14.56
C THR A 267 -6.37 -7.97 13.59
N ILE A 268 -7.63 -8.35 13.36
CA ILE A 268 -8.03 -9.39 12.41
C ILE A 268 -8.96 -8.78 11.38
N VAL A 269 -8.62 -8.95 10.10
CA VAL A 269 -9.45 -8.52 8.96
C VAL A 269 -9.86 -9.75 8.17
N ILE A 270 -11.16 -9.90 7.95
CA ILE A 270 -11.76 -11.07 7.31
C ILE A 270 -12.43 -10.64 6.01
N GLY A 271 -12.03 -11.28 4.91
CA GLY A 271 -12.72 -11.12 3.63
C GLY A 271 -14.11 -11.78 3.64
N SER A 272 -15.06 -11.22 2.91
CA SER A 272 -16.47 -11.68 2.83
C SER A 272 -16.62 -13.14 2.37
N ASP A 273 -15.68 -13.59 1.53
CA ASP A 273 -15.78 -14.90 0.86
C ASP A 273 -15.03 -16.03 1.57
N VAL A 274 -14.50 -15.74 2.77
CA VAL A 274 -13.85 -16.75 3.61
C VAL A 274 -14.91 -17.68 4.21
N ARG A 275 -14.77 -18.97 3.96
CA ARG A 275 -15.70 -20.02 4.43
C ARG A 275 -14.95 -21.06 5.26
N LEU A 276 -15.66 -21.64 6.19
CA LEU A 276 -15.19 -22.72 7.02
C LEU A 276 -15.86 -24.04 6.60
N LEU A 277 -15.05 -25.09 6.53
CA LEU A 277 -15.55 -26.47 6.37
C LEU A 277 -15.78 -27.09 7.74
N PRO A 278 -16.60 -28.16 7.82
CA PRO A 278 -16.82 -28.92 9.06
C PRO A 278 -15.49 -29.36 9.68
N ALA A 279 -15.27 -28.97 10.94
CA ALA A 279 -14.05 -29.29 11.68
C ALA A 279 -14.33 -29.19 13.20
N ALA A 280 -13.55 -29.90 13.99
CA ALA A 280 -13.55 -29.77 15.45
C ALA A 280 -12.10 -29.43 15.89
N ILE A 281 -11.97 -28.38 16.70
CA ILE A 281 -10.67 -27.94 17.23
C ILE A 281 -10.81 -27.69 18.71
N THR A 282 -9.79 -28.10 19.47
CA THR A 282 -9.68 -27.81 20.89
C THR A 282 -8.36 -27.02 21.10
N HIS A 283 -8.45 -25.84 21.73
CA HIS A 283 -7.29 -25.02 22.08
C HIS A 283 -7.51 -24.38 23.45
N GLY A 284 -6.60 -24.63 24.40
CA GLY A 284 -6.56 -23.94 25.71
C GLY A 284 -7.83 -24.06 26.55
N GLY A 285 -8.60 -25.12 26.42
CA GLY A 285 -9.88 -25.31 27.11
C GLY A 285 -11.12 -24.86 26.32
N LEU A 286 -10.91 -24.25 25.14
CA LEU A 286 -11.95 -23.94 24.15
C LEU A 286 -12.07 -25.09 23.17
N THR A 287 -13.29 -25.62 22.99
CA THR A 287 -13.59 -26.57 21.92
C THR A 287 -14.52 -25.93 20.91
N VAL A 288 -14.07 -25.86 19.66
CA VAL A 288 -14.83 -25.33 18.53
C VAL A 288 -15.22 -26.49 17.62
N THR A 289 -16.50 -26.73 17.44
CA THR A 289 -17.04 -27.77 16.53
C THR A 289 -17.85 -27.09 15.43
N ILE A 290 -17.47 -27.31 14.18
CA ILE A 290 -18.21 -26.87 13.00
C ILE A 290 -18.82 -28.13 12.37
N SER A 291 -20.13 -28.21 12.30
CA SER A 291 -20.84 -29.34 11.68
C SER A 291 -21.79 -28.87 10.58
N GLU A 292 -21.94 -29.67 9.55
CA GLU A 292 -22.80 -29.41 8.41
C GLU A 292 -23.96 -30.41 8.42
N ASN A 293 -25.20 -29.91 8.51
CA ASN A 293 -26.40 -30.74 8.44
C ASN A 293 -27.18 -30.45 7.16
N GLN A 294 -27.42 -31.48 6.37
CA GLN A 294 -28.28 -31.37 5.19
C GLN A 294 -29.73 -31.59 5.59
N GLN A 295 -30.57 -30.56 5.49
CA GLN A 295 -32.02 -30.71 5.58
C GLN A 295 -32.62 -30.83 4.18
N VAL A 296 -33.28 -31.95 3.93
CA VAL A 296 -34.05 -32.19 2.72
C VAL A 296 -35.50 -31.82 2.99
N SER A 297 -35.96 -30.69 2.42
CA SER A 297 -37.37 -30.35 2.44
C SER A 297 -38.08 -31.06 1.27
N GLN A 298 -38.87 -32.04 1.55
CA GLN A 298 -39.72 -32.71 0.57
C GLN A 298 -41.12 -32.08 0.58
N PRO A 299 -41.68 -31.77 -0.59
CA PRO A 299 -43.09 -31.37 -0.70
C PRO A 299 -44.00 -32.52 -0.23
N ASN A 300 -45.15 -32.16 0.31
CA ASN A 300 -46.18 -33.15 0.63
C ASN A 300 -46.58 -33.96 -0.58
N ALA A 301 -46.99 -35.22 -0.39
CA ALA A 301 -47.21 -36.26 -1.40
C ALA A 301 -48.17 -35.94 -2.56
N PHE A 302 -48.76 -34.75 -2.63
CA PHE A 302 -49.64 -34.27 -3.70
C PHE A 302 -49.40 -32.74 -4.02
N GLY A 303 -48.24 -32.17 -3.65
CA GLY A 303 -47.90 -30.76 -3.94
C GLY A 303 -46.95 -30.64 -5.13
N GLU A 304 -47.20 -29.68 -6.04
CA GLU A 304 -46.33 -29.33 -7.18
C GLU A 304 -45.10 -28.53 -6.73
N GLY A 305 -44.31 -29.04 -5.77
CA GLY A 305 -43.08 -28.38 -5.31
C GLY A 305 -41.84 -29.18 -5.71
N GLN A 306 -40.73 -28.51 -6.00
CA GLN A 306 -39.42 -29.13 -6.22
C GLN A 306 -38.73 -29.40 -4.89
N THR A 307 -38.08 -30.58 -4.75
CA THR A 307 -37.24 -30.89 -3.58
C THR A 307 -36.08 -29.93 -3.49
N ALA A 308 -36.00 -29.14 -2.42
CA ALA A 308 -34.87 -28.26 -2.14
C ALA A 308 -33.99 -28.90 -1.05
N VAL A 309 -32.70 -29.05 -1.37
CA VAL A 309 -31.68 -29.48 -0.41
C VAL A 309 -31.04 -28.22 0.12
N THR A 310 -31.25 -27.91 1.40
CA THR A 310 -30.57 -26.78 2.07
C THR A 310 -29.52 -27.37 3.02
N THR A 311 -28.27 -26.92 2.84
CA THR A 311 -27.17 -27.30 3.72
C THR A 311 -27.13 -26.32 4.90
N GLN A 312 -27.20 -26.86 6.12
CA GLN A 312 -27.09 -26.09 7.36
C GLN A 312 -25.76 -26.41 8.03
N SER A 313 -24.94 -25.41 8.27
CA SER A 313 -23.70 -25.55 9.04
C SER A 313 -23.91 -25.03 10.47
N ILE A 314 -23.47 -25.77 11.44
CA ILE A 314 -23.58 -25.42 12.87
C ILE A 314 -22.17 -25.32 13.45
N VAL A 315 -21.90 -24.23 14.15
CA VAL A 315 -20.69 -24.06 14.99
C VAL A 315 -21.11 -24.17 16.45
N ASP A 316 -20.43 -25.02 17.16
CA ASP A 316 -20.58 -25.17 18.60
C ASP A 316 -19.24 -24.84 19.26
N VAL A 317 -19.26 -23.99 20.29
CA VAL A 317 -18.07 -23.62 21.06
C VAL A 317 -18.34 -23.91 22.51
N ASP A 318 -17.65 -24.91 23.05
CA ASP A 318 -17.76 -25.31 24.45
C ASP A 318 -16.58 -24.82 25.28
N LEU A 319 -16.87 -24.14 26.38
CA LEU A 319 -15.95 -23.92 27.49
C LEU A 319 -16.24 -24.98 28.57
N ALA A 320 -15.21 -25.44 29.25
CA ALA A 320 -15.29 -26.43 30.32
C ALA A 320 -16.25 -26.07 31.49
N ASP A 321 -16.85 -24.86 31.45
CA ASP A 321 -17.92 -24.39 32.36
C ASP A 321 -18.94 -23.55 31.56
N SER A 322 -19.85 -24.29 30.88
CA SER A 322 -21.18 -23.89 30.37
C SER A 322 -21.41 -22.52 29.69
N ARG A 323 -21.64 -22.56 28.37
CA ARG A 323 -22.82 -22.01 27.65
C ARG A 323 -22.76 -22.42 26.18
N MET A 324 -23.75 -23.20 25.70
CA MET A 324 -23.90 -23.55 24.29
C MET A 324 -24.46 -22.36 23.49
N PHE A 325 -23.85 -22.05 22.34
CA PHE A 325 -24.41 -21.15 21.35
C PHE A 325 -24.75 -21.92 20.07
N LYS A 326 -25.95 -21.75 19.56
CA LYS A 326 -26.46 -22.40 18.36
C LYS A 326 -26.52 -21.39 17.23
N PHE A 327 -25.84 -21.66 16.12
CA PHE A 327 -25.80 -20.80 14.95
C PHE A 327 -26.55 -21.38 13.74
N GLU A 328 -27.09 -20.51 12.89
CA GLU A 328 -27.84 -20.85 11.68
C GLU A 328 -26.92 -21.10 10.46
N PRO A 329 -27.44 -21.64 9.33
CA PRO A 329 -26.67 -22.34 8.31
C PRO A 329 -25.71 -21.45 7.50
N GLY A 330 -24.53 -21.98 7.18
CA GLY A 330 -23.50 -21.33 6.38
C GLY A 330 -22.54 -20.46 7.20
N VAL A 331 -21.79 -21.09 8.11
CA VAL A 331 -20.90 -20.35 9.02
C VAL A 331 -19.87 -19.56 8.25
N THR A 332 -20.01 -18.25 8.31
CA THR A 332 -18.95 -17.33 7.90
C THR A 332 -17.91 -17.22 9.03
N LEU A 333 -16.67 -16.97 8.67
CA LEU A 333 -15.61 -16.77 9.67
C LEU A 333 -15.96 -15.64 10.66
N ASP A 334 -16.73 -14.64 10.23
CA ASP A 334 -17.23 -13.57 11.10
C ASP A 334 -18.07 -14.09 12.28
N GLN A 335 -18.89 -15.09 12.05
CA GLN A 335 -19.69 -15.73 13.12
C GLN A 335 -18.81 -16.49 14.11
N LEU A 336 -17.76 -17.19 13.62
CA LEU A 336 -16.79 -17.83 14.49
C LEU A 336 -16.07 -16.81 15.37
N VAL A 337 -15.60 -15.70 14.77
CA VAL A 337 -14.90 -14.65 15.52
C VAL A 337 -15.79 -14.01 16.56
N ARG A 338 -17.06 -13.76 16.27
CA ARG A 338 -18.04 -13.26 17.25
C ARG A 338 -18.22 -14.24 18.40
N ALA A 339 -18.41 -15.52 18.09
CA ALA A 339 -18.58 -16.55 19.10
C ALA A 339 -17.35 -16.68 20.01
N VAL A 340 -16.16 -16.67 19.45
CA VAL A 340 -14.90 -16.73 20.22
C VAL A 340 -14.69 -15.46 21.05
N ASN A 341 -15.08 -14.29 20.54
CA ASN A 341 -15.02 -13.03 21.30
C ASN A 341 -16.06 -12.98 22.43
N GLU A 342 -17.27 -13.50 22.24
CA GLU A 342 -18.32 -13.59 23.26
C GLU A 342 -17.90 -14.47 24.45
N VAL A 343 -17.09 -15.48 24.17
CA VAL A 343 -16.49 -16.35 25.20
C VAL A 343 -15.30 -15.68 25.92
N GLY A 344 -14.82 -14.53 25.41
CA GLY A 344 -13.74 -13.77 26.03
C GLY A 344 -12.33 -14.33 25.77
N ALA A 345 -12.15 -15.10 24.70
CA ALA A 345 -10.85 -15.61 24.30
C ALA A 345 -9.90 -14.48 23.89
N ALA A 346 -8.62 -14.64 24.19
CA ALA A 346 -7.61 -13.67 23.79
C ALA A 346 -7.38 -13.69 22.24
N PRO A 347 -6.97 -12.57 21.62
CA PRO A 347 -6.66 -12.54 20.19
C PRO A 347 -5.64 -13.59 19.75
N GLY A 348 -4.73 -13.99 20.65
CA GLY A 348 -3.76 -15.06 20.43
C GLY A 348 -4.38 -16.44 20.25
N ASP A 349 -5.43 -16.72 21.02
CA ASP A 349 -6.14 -18.01 20.95
C ASP A 349 -6.89 -18.13 19.61
N LEU A 350 -7.49 -17.03 19.15
CA LEU A 350 -8.15 -16.99 17.84
C LEU A 350 -7.15 -17.21 16.70
N MET A 351 -5.93 -16.65 16.80
CA MET A 351 -4.87 -16.92 15.82
C MET A 351 -4.52 -18.42 15.77
N ALA A 352 -4.32 -19.04 16.91
CA ALA A 352 -3.98 -20.46 16.98
C ALA A 352 -5.10 -21.36 16.43
N ILE A 353 -6.36 -21.01 16.68
CA ILE A 353 -7.53 -21.69 16.13
C ILE A 353 -7.56 -21.56 14.60
N LEU A 354 -7.37 -20.34 14.07
CA LEU A 354 -7.37 -20.10 12.62
C LEU A 354 -6.20 -20.78 11.90
N GLU A 355 -5.03 -20.83 12.53
CA GLU A 355 -3.88 -21.53 11.98
C GLU A 355 -4.11 -23.05 11.96
N ALA A 356 -4.69 -23.61 13.02
CA ALA A 356 -5.04 -25.01 13.08
C ALA A 356 -6.15 -25.38 12.05
N LEU A 357 -7.17 -24.52 11.87
CA LEU A 357 -8.19 -24.69 10.81
C LEU A 357 -7.55 -24.66 9.41
N ARG A 358 -6.57 -23.78 9.17
CA ARG A 358 -5.83 -23.75 7.92
C ARG A 358 -5.04 -25.06 7.71
N GLN A 359 -4.32 -25.51 8.72
CA GLN A 359 -3.52 -26.75 8.66
C GLN A 359 -4.41 -27.98 8.45
N ALA A 360 -5.59 -28.00 9.04
CA ALA A 360 -6.57 -29.04 8.83
C ALA A 360 -7.29 -28.95 7.46
N GLY A 361 -7.04 -27.89 6.66
CA GLY A 361 -7.74 -27.67 5.39
C GLY A 361 -9.21 -27.25 5.55
N ALA A 362 -9.63 -26.91 6.75
CA ALA A 362 -11.00 -26.49 7.06
C ALA A 362 -11.25 -25.00 6.79
N LEU A 363 -10.21 -24.18 6.62
CA LEU A 363 -10.31 -22.78 6.22
C LEU A 363 -10.20 -22.68 4.70
N ARG A 364 -11.27 -22.23 4.04
CA ARG A 364 -11.32 -21.87 2.63
C ARG A 364 -10.96 -20.41 2.48
N GLY A 365 -9.67 -20.12 2.32
CA GLY A 365 -9.11 -18.79 2.18
C GLY A 365 -7.63 -18.76 2.52
N GLU A 366 -6.95 -17.70 2.06
CA GLU A 366 -5.55 -17.46 2.37
C GLU A 366 -5.44 -16.82 3.77
N LEU A 367 -4.60 -17.38 4.63
CA LEU A 367 -4.28 -16.81 5.94
C LEU A 367 -2.92 -16.12 5.86
N VAL A 368 -2.91 -14.79 6.10
CA VAL A 368 -1.73 -13.93 6.14
C VAL A 368 -1.55 -13.44 7.58
N ILE A 369 -0.40 -13.72 8.18
CA ILE A 369 -0.06 -13.39 9.57
C ILE A 369 1.08 -12.36 9.60
#